data_a63bd1fb085df5da5de8ad543ec6ae68
#
_entry.id   a63bd1fb085df5da5de8ad543ec6ae68
#
_cell.length_a   1.000
_cell.length_b   1.000
_cell.length_c   1.000
_cell.angle_alpha   90.00
_cell.angle_beta   90.00
_cell.angle_gamma   90.00
#
_symmetry.space_group_name_H-M   'P 1'
#
loop_
_entity.id
_entity.type
_entity.pdbx_description
1 polymer ?
#
loop_
_entity_poly.entity_id
_entity_poly.type
_entity_poly.pdbx_seq_one_letter_code
_entity_poly.pdbx_strand_id
1 'polypeptide(L)'
;MDLNLALNSASFCADETKCSMLDHLFKSFSSFQAANQEIKKISALKTFFNSDEEFNDLKKIISGIDNGFTHKYERQWGDFQTPRQLANQICHYLRDQGVSPQIIVEPTCGTGNFIFASLDSFPNSKLIYGVEIQKYYEWALKRDLLVEASSGQKSKVEIDIHN
;
A
#
# COMPACT_ATOMS: atom_id res chain seq x y z
N MET A 1 22.47 13.79 8.15
CA MET A 1 21.48 13.59 7.08
C MET A 1 20.12 13.60 7.76
N ASP A 2 19.40 14.70 7.63
CA ASP A 2 18.16 14.94 8.37
C ASP A 2 17.06 14.02 7.84
N LEU A 3 16.72 12.99 8.63
CA LEU A 3 15.62 12.03 8.39
C LEU A 3 14.23 12.66 8.58
N ASN A 4 14.16 13.94 8.93
CA ASN A 4 12.92 14.66 9.20
C ASN A 4 12.19 15.17 7.95
N LEU A 5 12.75 14.99 6.75
CA LEU A 5 12.16 15.50 5.50
C LEU A 5 11.16 14.56 4.82
N ALA A 6 10.96 13.36 5.34
CA ALA A 6 10.23 12.31 4.60
C ALA A 6 8.74 12.14 4.95
N LEU A 7 8.16 12.97 5.81
CA LEU A 7 6.82 12.75 6.38
C LEU A 7 5.81 13.89 6.22
N ASN A 8 6.08 14.84 5.32
CA ASN A 8 5.08 15.84 4.95
C ASN A 8 4.07 15.23 3.95
N SER A 9 2.88 15.82 3.84
CA SER A 9 1.91 15.55 2.76
C SER A 9 2.60 15.51 1.39
N ALA A 10 3.69 16.28 1.22
CA ALA A 10 4.62 16.21 0.10
C ALA A 10 5.25 14.81 -0.09
N SER A 11 5.41 13.98 0.95
CA SER A 11 6.01 12.65 0.78
C SER A 11 5.02 11.58 0.34
N PHE A 12 3.74 11.69 0.70
CA PHE A 12 2.70 10.82 0.13
C PHE A 12 2.55 11.07 -1.37
N CYS A 13 2.81 12.30 -1.81
CA CYS A 13 2.76 12.78 -3.18
C CYS A 13 4.15 13.15 -3.72
N ALA A 14 5.23 12.55 -3.24
CA ALA A 14 6.59 12.83 -3.71
C ALA A 14 6.78 12.55 -5.22
N ASP A 15 5.94 11.69 -5.78
CA ASP A 15 5.84 11.48 -7.22
C ASP A 15 4.57 12.19 -7.72
N GLU A 16 4.73 13.36 -8.31
CA GLU A 16 3.63 14.19 -8.81
C GLU A 16 2.74 13.44 -9.83
N THR A 17 3.34 12.56 -10.62
CA THR A 17 2.61 11.76 -11.62
C THR A 17 1.67 10.77 -10.95
N LYS A 18 2.15 10.06 -9.93
CA LYS A 18 1.35 9.11 -9.16
C LYS A 18 0.23 9.82 -8.40
N CYS A 19 0.54 10.98 -7.83
CA CYS A 19 -0.45 11.76 -7.09
C CYS A 19 -1.54 12.33 -7.99
N SER A 20 -1.19 12.85 -9.16
CA SER A 20 -2.14 13.34 -10.16
C SER A 20 -3.09 12.23 -10.62
N MET A 21 -2.58 11.02 -10.85
CA MET A 21 -3.41 9.87 -11.22
C MET A 21 -4.41 9.51 -10.10
N LEU A 22 -3.96 9.46 -8.85
CA LEU A 22 -4.82 9.14 -7.72
C LEU A 22 -5.84 10.25 -7.44
N ASP A 23 -5.45 11.51 -7.57
CA ASP A 23 -6.34 12.66 -7.40
C ASP A 23 -7.47 12.61 -8.44
N HIS A 24 -7.13 12.35 -9.70
CA HIS A 24 -8.12 12.18 -10.76
C HIS A 24 -9.07 11.00 -10.49
N LEU A 25 -8.50 9.85 -10.08
CA LEU A 25 -9.28 8.66 -9.75
C LEU A 25 -10.24 8.93 -8.58
N PHE A 26 -9.75 9.47 -7.46
CA PHE A 26 -10.57 9.65 -6.26
C PHE A 26 -11.57 10.80 -6.36
N LYS A 27 -11.29 11.85 -7.14
CA LYS A 27 -12.26 12.91 -7.41
C LYS A 27 -13.51 12.43 -8.15
N SER A 28 -13.38 11.36 -8.94
CA SER A 28 -14.50 10.83 -9.73
C SER A 28 -15.52 10.04 -8.89
N PHE A 29 -15.18 9.66 -7.64
CA PHE A 29 -16.05 8.86 -6.79
C PHE A 29 -16.83 9.69 -5.78
N SER A 30 -18.11 9.33 -5.60
CA SER A 30 -19.03 9.96 -4.63
C SER A 30 -19.01 9.28 -3.25
N SER A 31 -18.51 8.03 -3.15
CA SER A 31 -18.48 7.26 -1.92
C SER A 31 -17.31 6.30 -1.89
N PHE A 32 -16.91 5.85 -0.70
CA PHE A 32 -15.85 4.86 -0.54
C PHE A 32 -16.22 3.49 -1.15
N GLN A 33 -17.50 3.12 -1.13
CA GLN A 33 -17.95 1.85 -1.72
C GLN A 33 -17.75 1.87 -3.25
N ALA A 34 -18.09 2.97 -3.91
CA ALA A 34 -17.86 3.12 -5.35
C ALA A 34 -16.37 3.12 -5.68
N ALA A 35 -15.55 3.79 -4.87
CA ALA A 35 -14.09 3.77 -5.00
C ALA A 35 -13.53 2.35 -4.84
N ASN A 36 -13.92 1.62 -3.79
CA ASN A 36 -13.47 0.24 -3.57
C ASN A 36 -13.86 -0.70 -4.70
N GLN A 37 -15.06 -0.56 -5.25
CA GLN A 37 -15.50 -1.39 -6.39
C GLN A 37 -14.62 -1.18 -7.62
N GLU A 38 -14.26 0.05 -7.92
CA GLU A 38 -13.43 0.37 -9.07
C GLU A 38 -11.97 -0.02 -8.84
N ILE A 39 -11.42 0.28 -7.65
CA ILE A 39 -10.07 -0.14 -7.26
C ILE A 39 -9.92 -1.66 -7.34
N LYS A 40 -10.91 -2.43 -6.90
CA LYS A 40 -10.90 -3.89 -6.99
C LYS A 40 -10.86 -4.40 -8.44
N LYS A 41 -11.47 -3.69 -9.39
CA LYS A 41 -11.42 -4.07 -10.81
C LYS A 41 -10.03 -3.85 -11.41
N ILE A 42 -9.35 -2.76 -11.06
CA ILE A 42 -8.06 -2.38 -11.62
C ILE A 42 -6.87 -2.96 -10.86
N SER A 43 -7.03 -3.28 -9.57
CA SER A 43 -5.98 -3.84 -8.71
C SER A 43 -6.40 -5.18 -8.12
N ALA A 44 -5.50 -5.83 -7.40
CA ALA A 44 -5.78 -7.05 -6.64
C ALA A 44 -6.19 -6.75 -5.17
N LEU A 45 -6.29 -5.48 -4.79
CA LEU A 45 -6.69 -5.06 -3.46
C LEU A 45 -8.15 -5.40 -3.20
N LYS A 46 -8.41 -6.11 -2.11
CA LYS A 46 -9.75 -6.50 -1.68
C LYS A 46 -10.54 -5.29 -1.18
N THR A 47 -9.89 -4.47 -0.36
CA THR A 47 -10.48 -3.27 0.24
C THR A 47 -9.42 -2.18 0.33
N PHE A 48 -9.74 -0.97 -0.12
CA PHE A 48 -8.88 0.19 0.02
C PHE A 48 -9.32 1.04 1.21
N PHE A 49 -10.59 1.40 1.29
CA PHE A 49 -11.18 2.20 2.36
C PHE A 49 -12.14 1.37 3.21
N ASN A 50 -12.10 1.57 4.53
CA ASN A 50 -13.02 0.92 5.46
C ASN A 50 -14.22 1.81 5.82
N SER A 51 -14.15 3.13 5.58
CA SER A 51 -15.20 4.08 5.92
C SER A 51 -15.20 5.31 5.03
N ASP A 52 -16.30 6.09 5.07
CA ASP A 52 -16.38 7.41 4.43
C ASP A 52 -15.39 8.41 5.06
N GLU A 53 -15.07 8.27 6.34
CA GLU A 53 -14.08 9.11 7.02
C GLU A 53 -12.70 8.92 6.38
N GLU A 54 -12.22 7.68 6.26
CA GLU A 54 -10.95 7.37 5.59
C GLU A 54 -10.90 7.89 4.15
N PHE A 55 -11.98 7.71 3.41
CA PHE A 55 -12.09 8.18 2.03
C PHE A 55 -11.99 9.70 1.94
N ASN A 56 -12.70 10.42 2.80
CA ASN A 56 -12.68 11.88 2.82
C ASN A 56 -11.36 12.44 3.31
N ASP A 57 -10.74 11.82 4.30
CA ASP A 57 -9.43 12.24 4.81
C ASP A 57 -8.34 12.07 3.75
N LEU A 58 -8.31 10.94 3.05
CA LEU A 58 -7.34 10.76 1.96
C LEU A 58 -7.59 11.76 0.81
N LYS A 59 -8.84 12.08 0.48
CA LYS A 59 -9.14 13.11 -0.52
C LYS A 59 -8.62 14.50 -0.11
N LYS A 60 -8.76 14.90 1.16
CA LYS A 60 -8.22 16.16 1.67
C LYS A 60 -6.70 16.21 1.57
N ILE A 61 -6.03 15.12 1.93
CA ILE A 61 -4.57 14.99 1.88
C ILE A 61 -4.06 15.10 0.44
N ILE A 62 -4.64 14.35 -0.49
CA ILE A 62 -4.27 14.38 -1.92
C ILE A 62 -4.52 15.76 -2.53
N SER A 63 -5.59 16.43 -2.12
CA SER A 63 -5.94 17.78 -2.60
C SER A 63 -5.09 18.90 -1.96
N GLY A 64 -4.17 18.55 -1.05
CA GLY A 64 -3.33 19.53 -0.34
C GLY A 64 -4.09 20.42 0.66
N ILE A 65 -5.34 20.09 0.97
CA ILE A 65 -6.19 20.85 1.91
C ILE A 65 -5.80 20.56 3.35
N ASP A 66 -5.30 19.36 3.61
CA ASP A 66 -4.90 18.92 4.95
C ASP A 66 -3.45 18.44 4.95
N ASN A 67 -2.64 19.10 5.77
CA ASN A 67 -1.26 18.66 6.08
C ASN A 67 -1.25 17.61 7.22
N GLY A 68 -2.40 17.04 7.56
CA GLY A 68 -2.69 16.29 8.77
C GLY A 68 -1.92 14.98 8.99
N PHE A 69 -1.10 14.53 8.04
CA PHE A 69 -0.18 13.42 8.30
C PHE A 69 0.94 13.78 9.29
N THR A 70 1.24 15.07 9.48
CA THR A 70 2.39 15.49 10.30
C THR A 70 2.17 15.37 11.80
N HIS A 71 0.93 15.39 12.29
CA HIS A 71 0.64 15.40 13.73
C HIS A 71 -0.10 14.16 14.25
N LYS A 72 -0.84 13.46 13.40
CA LYS A 72 -1.68 12.33 13.81
C LYS A 72 -0.97 10.98 13.72
N TYR A 73 0.14 10.92 12.99
CA TYR A 73 0.84 9.67 12.63
C TYR A 73 2.36 9.76 12.83
N GLU A 74 2.78 10.32 13.98
CA GLU A 74 4.21 10.37 14.33
C GLU A 74 4.81 8.96 14.41
N ARG A 75 6.04 8.84 13.87
CA ARG A 75 6.82 7.60 13.98
C ARG A 75 6.91 7.15 15.42
N GLN A 76 6.40 5.97 15.71
CA GLN A 76 6.66 5.31 16.97
C GLN A 76 8.07 4.70 16.95
N TRP A 77 8.66 4.55 18.13
CA TRP A 77 9.98 3.97 18.31
C TRP A 77 10.02 2.52 17.76
N GLY A 78 11.07 2.21 16.98
CA GLY A 78 11.27 0.86 16.45
C GLY A 78 10.80 0.65 15.00
N ASP A 79 10.54 1.71 14.27
CA ASP A 79 10.15 1.66 12.86
C ASP A 79 11.34 1.30 11.95
N PHE A 80 11.65 0.02 11.88
CA PHE A 80 12.66 -0.53 11.00
C PHE A 80 12.00 -1.21 9.80
N GLN A 81 12.15 -0.61 8.62
CA GLN A 81 11.65 -1.19 7.38
C GLN A 81 12.70 -2.17 6.81
N THR A 82 12.32 -3.40 6.55
CA THR A 82 13.19 -4.36 5.86
C THR A 82 13.49 -3.84 4.45
N PRO A 83 14.78 -3.73 4.04
CA PRO A 83 15.10 -3.31 2.68
C PRO A 83 14.49 -4.23 1.62
N ARG A 84 13.95 -3.65 0.53
CA ARG A 84 13.34 -4.40 -0.57
C ARG A 84 14.25 -5.50 -1.11
N GLN A 85 15.54 -5.21 -1.26
CA GLN A 85 16.51 -6.18 -1.74
C GLN A 85 16.60 -7.41 -0.82
N LEU A 86 16.61 -7.22 0.50
CA LEU A 86 16.65 -8.33 1.45
C LEU A 86 15.34 -9.13 1.42
N ALA A 87 14.19 -8.47 1.37
CA ALA A 87 12.90 -9.15 1.24
C ALA A 87 12.85 -10.03 -0.03
N ASN A 88 13.31 -9.50 -1.17
CA ASN A 88 13.40 -10.25 -2.42
C ASN A 88 14.33 -11.47 -2.29
N GLN A 89 15.50 -11.31 -1.71
CA GLN A 89 16.45 -12.43 -1.51
C GLN A 89 15.85 -13.54 -0.65
N ILE A 90 15.14 -13.19 0.42
CA ILE A 90 14.46 -14.15 1.30
C ILE A 90 13.36 -14.89 0.55
N CYS A 91 12.47 -14.18 -0.14
CA CYS A 91 11.38 -14.79 -0.87
C CYS A 91 11.87 -15.67 -2.03
N HIS A 92 12.91 -15.25 -2.77
CA HIS A 92 13.54 -16.07 -3.80
C HIS A 92 14.17 -17.33 -3.22
N TYR A 93 14.90 -17.20 -2.10
CA TYR A 93 15.48 -18.38 -1.42
C TYR A 93 14.40 -19.39 -1.04
N LEU A 94 13.29 -18.94 -0.42
CA LEU A 94 12.18 -19.84 -0.05
C LEU A 94 11.57 -20.52 -1.27
N ARG A 95 11.33 -19.78 -2.34
CA ARG A 95 10.84 -20.34 -3.62
C ARG A 95 11.80 -21.42 -4.15
N ASP A 96 13.09 -21.14 -4.15
CA ASP A 96 14.13 -22.05 -4.67
C ASP A 96 14.27 -23.31 -3.79
N GLN A 97 13.86 -23.24 -2.52
CA GLN A 97 13.70 -24.41 -1.64
C GLN A 97 12.35 -25.16 -1.87
N GLY A 98 11.57 -24.77 -2.86
CA GLY A 98 10.31 -25.45 -3.19
C GLY A 98 9.10 -24.98 -2.38
N VAL A 99 9.21 -23.89 -1.60
CA VAL A 99 8.07 -23.31 -0.89
C VAL A 99 7.07 -22.76 -1.91
N SER A 100 5.80 -23.18 -1.80
CA SER A 100 4.70 -22.76 -2.67
C SER A 100 3.44 -22.48 -1.84
N PRO A 101 3.35 -21.34 -1.18
CA PRO A 101 2.28 -21.03 -0.26
C PRO A 101 0.98 -20.72 -1.01
N GLN A 102 -0.15 -21.19 -0.48
CA GLN A 102 -1.48 -20.78 -0.96
C GLN A 102 -1.93 -19.47 -0.32
N ILE A 103 -1.53 -19.23 0.92
CA ILE A 103 -1.81 -18.02 1.70
C ILE A 103 -0.50 -17.53 2.31
N ILE A 104 -0.27 -16.24 2.22
CA ILE A 104 0.86 -15.56 2.83
C ILE A 104 0.32 -14.59 3.86
N VAL A 105 0.91 -14.57 5.05
CA VAL A 105 0.54 -13.64 6.12
C VAL A 105 1.76 -12.80 6.48
N GLU A 106 1.62 -11.48 6.41
CA GLU A 106 2.63 -10.51 6.82
C GLU A 106 2.03 -9.64 7.94
N PRO A 107 2.35 -9.93 9.21
CA PRO A 107 1.69 -9.27 10.35
C PRO A 107 2.20 -7.86 10.65
N THR A 108 3.26 -7.41 9.99
CA THR A 108 3.88 -6.09 10.19
C THR A 108 4.38 -5.55 8.86
N CYS A 109 3.45 -5.34 7.92
CA CYS A 109 3.83 -5.18 6.52
C CYS A 109 4.54 -3.84 6.20
N GLY A 110 4.48 -2.83 7.06
CA GLY A 110 5.16 -1.55 6.86
C GLY A 110 4.88 -0.95 5.48
N THR A 111 5.94 -0.58 4.78
CA THR A 111 5.85 -0.09 3.37
C THR A 111 5.64 -1.20 2.35
N GLY A 112 5.47 -2.46 2.79
CA GLY A 112 5.09 -3.58 1.95
C GLY A 112 6.22 -4.30 1.22
N ASN A 113 7.46 -4.16 1.65
CA ASN A 113 8.60 -4.77 0.95
C ASN A 113 8.48 -6.30 0.85
N PHE A 114 7.98 -6.99 1.88
CA PHE A 114 7.68 -8.41 1.81
C PHE A 114 6.41 -8.73 1.00
N ILE A 115 5.40 -7.86 1.00
CA ILE A 115 4.20 -8.02 0.17
C ILE A 115 4.61 -8.06 -1.31
N PHE A 116 5.37 -7.07 -1.77
CA PHE A 116 5.84 -7.02 -3.16
C PHE A 116 6.79 -8.18 -3.50
N ALA A 117 7.74 -8.50 -2.62
CA ALA A 117 8.64 -9.63 -2.82
C ALA A 117 7.88 -10.97 -2.92
N SER A 118 6.79 -11.10 -2.17
CA SER A 118 5.91 -12.27 -2.20
C SER A 118 5.11 -12.34 -3.49
N LEU A 119 4.61 -11.22 -4.00
CA LEU A 119 3.92 -11.15 -5.30
C LEU A 119 4.81 -11.61 -6.44
N ASP A 120 6.08 -11.17 -6.43
CA ASP A 120 7.08 -11.55 -7.44
C ASP A 120 7.47 -13.03 -7.34
N SER A 121 7.64 -13.55 -6.11
CA SER A 121 8.17 -14.90 -5.89
C SER A 121 7.10 -16.00 -5.92
N PHE A 122 5.86 -15.69 -5.53
CA PHE A 122 4.77 -16.65 -5.36
C PHE A 122 3.49 -16.27 -6.14
N PRO A 123 3.58 -16.13 -7.47
CA PRO A 123 2.45 -15.65 -8.30
C PRO A 123 1.24 -16.61 -8.33
N ASN A 124 1.40 -17.83 -7.81
CA ASN A 124 0.35 -18.84 -7.73
C ASN A 124 -0.35 -18.88 -6.35
N SER A 125 0.04 -18.04 -5.41
CA SER A 125 -0.68 -17.86 -4.16
C SER A 125 -2.08 -17.32 -4.44
N LYS A 126 -3.02 -17.59 -3.53
CA LYS A 126 -4.41 -17.10 -3.64
C LYS A 126 -4.60 -15.77 -2.93
N LEU A 127 -3.94 -15.62 -1.79
CA LEU A 127 -4.13 -14.48 -0.88
C LEU A 127 -2.82 -14.08 -0.21
N ILE A 128 -2.57 -12.79 -0.16
CA ILE A 128 -1.63 -12.17 0.77
C ILE A 128 -2.46 -11.35 1.77
N TYR A 129 -2.34 -11.69 3.05
CA TYR A 129 -2.97 -10.98 4.16
C TYR A 129 -1.92 -10.19 4.90
N GLY A 130 -2.06 -8.87 4.91
CA GLY A 130 -1.14 -7.95 5.56
C GLY A 130 -1.80 -7.18 6.70
N VAL A 131 -1.04 -6.92 7.75
CA VAL A 131 -1.46 -6.04 8.86
C VAL A 131 -0.42 -4.95 9.06
N GLU A 132 -0.88 -3.71 9.23
CA GLU A 132 -0.04 -2.56 9.52
C GLU A 132 -0.73 -1.63 10.51
N ILE A 133 -0.12 -1.44 11.68
CA ILE A 133 -0.69 -0.60 12.74
C ILE A 133 -0.62 0.90 12.42
N GLN A 134 0.35 1.31 11.61
CA GLN A 134 0.52 2.70 11.24
C GLN A 134 -0.27 3.02 9.97
N LYS A 135 -1.33 3.79 10.12
CA LYS A 135 -2.23 4.18 9.02
C LYS A 135 -1.52 4.79 7.81
N TYR A 136 -0.46 5.54 8.06
CA TYR A 136 0.38 6.11 7.01
C TYR A 136 1.01 5.04 6.11
N TYR A 137 1.59 3.98 6.71
CA TYR A 137 2.21 2.90 5.94
C TYR A 137 1.17 2.04 5.22
N GLU A 138 0.03 1.77 5.87
CA GLU A 138 -1.09 1.09 5.22
C GLU A 138 -1.51 1.83 3.94
N TRP A 139 -1.70 3.14 4.01
CA TRP A 139 -2.10 3.93 2.86
C TRP A 139 -1.00 4.04 1.79
N ALA A 140 0.26 4.20 2.20
CA ALA A 140 1.39 4.21 1.28
C ALA A 140 1.50 2.89 0.52
N LEU A 141 1.38 1.75 1.22
CA LEU A 141 1.37 0.42 0.62
C LEU A 141 0.21 0.24 -0.37
N LYS A 142 -1.02 0.57 0.05
CA LYS A 142 -2.21 0.47 -0.80
C LYS A 142 -2.11 1.36 -2.05
N ARG A 143 -1.56 2.58 -1.90
CA ARG A 143 -1.24 3.47 -3.03
C ARG A 143 -0.29 2.82 -4.02
N ASP A 144 0.84 2.29 -3.53
CA ASP A 144 1.87 1.74 -4.40
C ASP A 144 1.39 0.48 -5.11
N LEU A 145 0.60 -0.38 -4.45
CA LEU A 145 -0.07 -1.52 -5.08
C LEU A 145 -1.04 -1.09 -6.19
N LEU A 146 -1.80 -0.02 -5.96
CA LEU A 146 -2.72 0.53 -6.97
C LEU A 146 -1.97 1.11 -8.17
N VAL A 147 -0.87 1.81 -7.93
CA VAL A 147 -0.01 2.38 -8.99
C VAL A 147 0.61 1.27 -9.84
N GLU A 148 1.18 0.22 -9.22
CA GLU A 148 1.72 -0.93 -9.95
C GLU A 148 0.65 -1.60 -10.82
N ALA A 149 -0.54 -1.82 -10.26
CA ALA A 149 -1.65 -2.41 -11.00
C ALA A 149 -2.09 -1.55 -12.21
N SER A 150 -2.07 -0.23 -12.05
CA SER A 150 -2.45 0.72 -13.12
C SER A 150 -1.43 0.77 -14.25
N SER A 151 -0.18 0.40 -14.00
CA SER A 151 0.86 0.27 -15.04
C SER A 151 0.78 -1.04 -15.83
N GLY A 152 -0.27 -1.84 -15.62
CA GLY A 152 -0.51 -3.10 -16.32
C GLY A 152 0.03 -4.36 -15.62
N GLN A 153 0.54 -4.21 -14.41
CA GLN A 153 1.07 -5.32 -13.59
C GLN A 153 0.05 -5.80 -12.55
N LYS A 154 -1.21 -5.95 -12.96
CA LYS A 154 -2.24 -6.47 -12.05
C LYS A 154 -1.90 -7.88 -11.59
N SER A 155 -1.74 -8.07 -10.28
CA SER A 155 -1.57 -9.39 -9.68
C SER A 155 -2.84 -10.24 -9.80
N LYS A 156 -2.66 -11.57 -9.89
CA LYS A 156 -3.75 -12.54 -9.75
C LYS A 156 -3.98 -12.92 -8.28
N VAL A 157 -3.01 -12.63 -7.42
CA VAL A 157 -3.07 -12.88 -5.97
C VAL A 157 -3.92 -11.80 -5.34
N GLU A 158 -4.98 -12.17 -4.62
CA GLU A 158 -5.78 -11.22 -3.84
C GLU A 158 -4.95 -10.65 -2.70
N ILE A 159 -5.05 -9.34 -2.45
CA ILE A 159 -4.31 -8.65 -1.40
C ILE A 159 -5.30 -8.01 -0.44
N ASP A 160 -5.20 -8.35 0.84
CA ASP A 160 -6.08 -7.87 1.91
C ASP A 160 -5.21 -7.22 3.00
N ILE A 161 -5.24 -5.90 3.10
CA ILE A 161 -4.43 -5.11 4.02
C ILE A 161 -5.32 -4.47 5.08
N HIS A 162 -4.97 -4.69 6.34
CA HIS A 162 -5.69 -4.23 7.52
C HIS A 162 -4.82 -3.35 8.42
N ASN A 163 -5.49 -2.47 9.16
CA ASN A 163 -4.91 -1.68 10.24
C ASN A 163 -5.40 -2.18 11.60
#